data_2fedd804707069670106f426261e4867
#
_entry.id   2fedd804707069670106f426261e4867
#
_cell.length_a   1.000
_cell.length_b   1.000
_cell.length_c   1.000
_cell.angle_alpha   90.00
_cell.angle_beta   90.00
_cell.angle_gamma   90.00
#
_symmetry.space_group_name_H-M   'P 1'
#
loop_
_entity.id
_entity.type
_entity.pdbx_description
1 polymer ?
#
loop_
_entity_poly.entity_id
_entity_poly.type
_entity_poly.pdbx_seq_one_letter_code
_entity_poly.pdbx_strand_id
1 'polypeptide(L)'
;MNVSNAPISFPGLFGDWQFTVPSKALDIGNGVYWYGIIIAAGMLLGLYFCMKQAPKYGLSEDNIIDTVLWVVPFSIIGARIYYVLFYLDLFRGSDGSINWSSTYRIWDGGLAIYGGVIAGFLTAYLFSRRRKISFWALADCCVQGLFIGQAIGRWGNFMNREAFGAATELPWRMRLWTSATTYMDVHPTFLYESLWNVIGLLLLYFVVSRARRFD
;
A
#
# COMPACT_ATOMS: atom_id res chain seq x y z
N MET A 1 12.46 17.21 -10.97
CA MET A 1 12.75 17.95 -9.71
C MET A 1 12.69 16.97 -8.56
N ASN A 2 13.70 16.94 -7.72
CA ASN A 2 13.70 16.05 -6.55
C ASN A 2 12.98 16.75 -5.39
N VAL A 3 11.69 16.50 -5.22
CA VAL A 3 10.87 17.11 -4.16
C VAL A 3 10.93 16.34 -2.83
N SER A 4 11.81 15.34 -2.72
CA SER A 4 11.82 14.38 -1.61
C SER A 4 12.00 14.98 -0.21
N ASN A 5 12.53 16.20 -0.11
CA ASN A 5 12.70 16.91 1.15
C ASN A 5 12.09 18.34 1.11
N ALA A 6 11.21 18.60 0.16
CA ALA A 6 10.55 19.89 0.05
C ALA A 6 9.66 20.16 1.28
N PRO A 7 9.57 21.41 1.77
CA PRO A 7 8.62 21.77 2.80
C PRO A 7 7.18 21.51 2.36
N ILE A 8 6.34 21.16 3.33
CA ILE A 8 4.91 20.97 3.15
C ILE A 8 4.19 21.97 4.05
N SER A 9 3.10 22.53 3.59
CA SER A 9 2.21 23.35 4.41
C SER A 9 0.75 23.10 4.05
N PHE A 10 -0.16 23.49 4.93
CA PHE A 10 -1.60 23.50 4.71
C PHE A 10 -2.12 24.92 4.98
N PRO A 11 -1.97 25.84 4.02
CA PRO A 11 -2.17 27.28 4.27
C PRO A 11 -3.57 27.62 4.76
N GLY A 12 -4.59 26.92 4.36
CA GLY A 12 -5.96 27.16 4.79
C GLY A 12 -6.33 26.54 6.16
N LEU A 13 -5.46 25.68 6.73
CA LEU A 13 -5.68 25.06 8.05
C LEU A 13 -4.75 25.63 9.11
N PHE A 14 -3.47 25.81 8.78
CA PHE A 14 -2.41 26.18 9.71
C PHE A 14 -1.65 27.45 9.32
N GLY A 15 -2.18 28.22 8.35
CA GLY A 15 -1.54 29.44 7.85
C GLY A 15 -0.17 29.13 7.23
N ASP A 16 0.81 29.98 7.52
CA ASP A 16 2.15 29.92 6.92
C ASP A 16 3.08 28.89 7.57
N TRP A 17 2.55 28.05 8.49
CA TRP A 17 3.38 27.02 9.13
C TRP A 17 3.82 25.99 8.10
N GLN A 18 5.14 25.86 7.96
CA GLN A 18 5.79 24.90 7.10
C GLN A 18 6.51 23.86 7.93
N PHE A 19 6.41 22.62 7.53
CA PHE A 19 7.17 21.55 8.13
C PHE A 19 7.92 20.78 7.06
N THR A 20 9.16 20.43 7.36
CA THR A 20 10.00 19.61 6.51
C THR A 20 10.19 18.27 7.18
N VAL A 21 9.65 17.24 6.55
CA VAL A 21 9.88 15.87 6.98
C VAL A 21 10.88 15.25 6.01
N PRO A 22 12.07 14.84 6.45
CA PRO A 22 13.02 14.19 5.56
C PRO A 22 12.43 12.85 5.09
N SER A 23 12.61 12.49 3.82
CA SER A 23 12.14 11.21 3.28
C SER A 23 12.88 10.02 3.89
N LYS A 24 14.15 10.22 4.30
CA LYS A 24 14.96 9.24 5.03
C LYS A 24 14.73 9.38 6.54
N ALA A 25 14.48 8.25 7.20
CA ALA A 25 14.40 8.15 8.65
C ALA A 25 15.79 8.02 9.29
N LEU A 26 16.68 7.24 8.65
CA LEU A 26 18.04 6.98 9.12
C LEU A 26 19.00 6.97 7.93
N ASP A 27 20.17 7.60 8.06
CA ASP A 27 21.25 7.60 7.07
C ASP A 27 22.26 6.47 7.37
N ILE A 28 21.78 5.21 7.35
CA ILE A 28 22.62 4.02 7.52
C ILE A 28 22.69 3.29 6.19
N GLY A 29 23.90 3.09 5.63
CA GLY A 29 24.09 2.49 4.32
C GLY A 29 23.43 3.32 3.21
N ASN A 30 22.52 2.73 2.45
CA ASN A 30 21.77 3.43 1.39
C ASN A 30 20.64 4.32 1.94
N GLY A 31 20.45 4.36 3.27
CA GLY A 31 19.40 5.08 3.96
C GLY A 31 18.14 4.25 4.16
N VAL A 32 17.52 4.38 5.32
CA VAL A 32 16.21 3.80 5.63
C VAL A 32 15.15 4.88 5.42
N TYR A 33 14.21 4.62 4.54
CA TYR A 33 13.15 5.56 4.19
C TYR A 33 11.92 5.39 5.08
N TRP A 34 11.30 6.50 5.48
CA TRP A 34 10.04 6.49 6.23
C TRP A 34 8.96 5.68 5.53
N TYR A 35 8.92 5.73 4.21
CA TYR A 35 7.97 4.93 3.41
C TYR A 35 8.04 3.44 3.78
N GLY A 36 9.23 2.86 3.79
CA GLY A 36 9.41 1.44 4.12
C GLY A 36 8.98 1.11 5.55
N ILE A 37 9.33 1.99 6.52
CA ILE A 37 8.94 1.81 7.93
C ILE A 37 7.41 1.85 8.07
N ILE A 38 6.75 2.82 7.44
CA ILE A 38 5.30 3.00 7.52
C ILE A 38 4.58 1.81 6.88
N ILE A 39 5.03 1.36 5.71
CA ILE A 39 4.45 0.18 5.05
C ILE A 39 4.64 -1.08 5.93
N ALA A 40 5.83 -1.31 6.47
CA ALA A 40 6.08 -2.44 7.36
C ALA A 40 5.22 -2.37 8.63
N ALA A 41 5.11 -1.20 9.25
CA ALA A 41 4.25 -1.00 10.42
C ALA A 41 2.77 -1.25 10.08
N GLY A 42 2.28 -0.76 8.94
CA GLY A 42 0.92 -1.01 8.46
C GLY A 42 0.64 -2.50 8.23
N MET A 43 1.59 -3.20 7.60
CA MET A 43 1.51 -4.65 7.40
C MET A 43 1.45 -5.42 8.72
N LEU A 44 2.35 -5.11 9.65
CA LEU A 44 2.42 -5.80 10.95
C LEU A 44 1.17 -5.54 11.79
N LEU A 45 0.66 -4.31 11.81
CA LEU A 45 -0.58 -3.96 12.51
C LEU A 45 -1.79 -4.62 11.87
N GLY A 46 -1.88 -4.64 10.55
CA GLY A 46 -2.94 -5.35 9.82
C GLY A 46 -2.91 -6.86 10.09
N LEU A 47 -1.72 -7.46 10.05
CA LEU A 47 -1.52 -8.88 10.36
C LEU A 47 -1.94 -9.18 11.80
N TYR A 48 -1.44 -8.42 12.77
CA TYR A 48 -1.81 -8.57 14.19
C TYR A 48 -3.31 -8.48 14.41
N PHE A 49 -3.96 -7.49 13.77
CA PHE A 49 -5.41 -7.33 13.84
C PHE A 49 -6.14 -8.56 13.28
N CYS A 50 -5.74 -9.05 12.10
CA CYS A 50 -6.33 -10.25 11.50
C CYS A 50 -6.16 -11.49 12.39
N MET A 51 -4.99 -11.70 12.98
CA MET A 51 -4.75 -12.79 13.92
C MET A 51 -5.73 -12.74 15.11
N LYS A 52 -5.93 -11.56 15.70
CA LYS A 52 -6.89 -11.37 16.81
C LYS A 52 -8.36 -11.56 16.41
N GLN A 53 -8.69 -11.31 15.14
CA GLN A 53 -10.05 -11.52 14.62
C GLN A 53 -10.25 -12.96 14.10
N ALA A 54 -9.21 -13.68 13.72
CA ALA A 54 -9.29 -15.01 13.09
C ALA A 54 -10.24 -16.00 13.80
N PRO A 55 -10.24 -16.12 15.14
CA PRO A 55 -11.16 -17.04 15.83
C PRO A 55 -12.64 -16.74 15.58
N LYS A 56 -13.02 -15.47 15.37
CA LYS A 56 -14.41 -15.08 15.07
C LYS A 56 -14.87 -15.57 13.69
N TYR A 57 -13.94 -15.90 12.81
CA TYR A 57 -14.17 -16.41 11.45
C TYR A 57 -13.94 -17.92 11.37
N GLY A 58 -13.74 -18.62 12.50
CA GLY A 58 -13.43 -20.04 12.54
C GLY A 58 -12.03 -20.37 11.99
N LEU A 59 -11.10 -19.41 12.04
CA LEU A 59 -9.72 -19.55 11.59
C LEU A 59 -8.76 -19.54 12.77
N SER A 60 -7.60 -20.20 12.61
CA SER A 60 -6.50 -20.08 13.57
C SER A 60 -5.60 -18.88 13.22
N GLU A 61 -4.82 -18.40 14.20
CA GLU A 61 -3.79 -17.37 13.97
C GLU A 61 -2.76 -17.86 12.94
N ASP A 62 -2.39 -19.14 12.97
CA ASP A 62 -1.46 -19.75 12.01
C ASP A 62 -2.00 -19.71 10.58
N ASN A 63 -3.30 -19.87 10.39
CA ASN A 63 -3.90 -19.75 9.05
C ASN A 63 -3.68 -18.35 8.46
N ILE A 64 -3.70 -17.30 9.28
CA ILE A 64 -3.46 -15.93 8.85
C ILE A 64 -1.98 -15.72 8.52
N ILE A 65 -1.08 -16.17 9.39
CA ILE A 65 0.37 -16.07 9.18
C ILE A 65 0.76 -16.79 7.90
N ASP A 66 0.36 -18.06 7.76
CA ASP A 66 0.65 -18.85 6.57
C ASP A 66 0.09 -18.21 5.30
N THR A 67 -1.14 -17.66 5.38
CA THR A 67 -1.72 -16.95 4.23
C THR A 67 -0.83 -15.79 3.80
N VAL A 68 -0.38 -14.94 4.70
CA VAL A 68 0.48 -13.80 4.38
C VAL A 68 1.82 -14.27 3.82
N LEU A 69 2.42 -15.31 4.41
CA LEU A 69 3.70 -15.89 3.94
C LEU A 69 3.62 -16.42 2.50
N TRP A 70 2.46 -16.90 2.06
CA TRP A 70 2.25 -17.34 0.68
C TRP A 70 1.77 -16.21 -0.22
N VAL A 71 0.78 -15.45 0.20
CA VAL A 71 0.14 -14.42 -0.64
C VAL A 71 1.12 -13.30 -1.00
N VAL A 72 1.91 -12.81 -0.05
CA VAL A 72 2.81 -11.67 -0.32
C VAL A 72 3.86 -11.98 -1.37
N PRO A 73 4.66 -13.07 -1.27
CA PRO A 73 5.64 -13.38 -2.31
C PRO A 73 5.02 -13.64 -3.68
N PHE A 74 3.93 -14.40 -3.73
CA PHE A 74 3.27 -14.69 -5.01
C PHE A 74 2.59 -13.46 -5.62
N SER A 75 2.09 -12.53 -4.80
CA SER A 75 1.60 -11.23 -5.30
C SER A 75 2.72 -10.41 -5.92
N ILE A 76 3.90 -10.37 -5.32
CA ILE A 76 5.06 -9.66 -5.89
C ILE A 76 5.47 -10.29 -7.22
N ILE A 77 5.55 -11.62 -7.27
CA ILE A 77 5.87 -12.35 -8.51
C ILE A 77 4.82 -12.05 -9.58
N GLY A 78 3.53 -12.14 -9.23
CA GLY A 78 2.44 -11.85 -10.16
C GLY A 78 2.45 -10.40 -10.65
N ALA A 79 2.72 -9.44 -9.77
CA ALA A 79 2.86 -8.03 -10.14
C ALA A 79 3.99 -7.82 -11.15
N ARG A 80 5.12 -8.53 -10.97
CA ARG A 80 6.26 -8.45 -11.90
C ARG A 80 5.96 -9.11 -13.23
N ILE A 81 5.39 -10.32 -13.22
CA ILE A 81 5.01 -11.04 -14.44
C ILE A 81 4.05 -10.19 -15.26
N TYR A 82 3.00 -9.65 -14.63
CA TYR A 82 2.05 -8.79 -15.30
C TYR A 82 2.72 -7.57 -15.93
N TYR A 83 3.59 -6.89 -15.17
CA TYR A 83 4.32 -5.73 -15.68
C TYR A 83 5.18 -6.08 -16.89
N VAL A 84 5.96 -7.16 -16.82
CA VAL A 84 6.82 -7.60 -17.93
C VAL A 84 5.99 -7.95 -19.18
N LEU A 85 4.87 -8.63 -19.01
CA LEU A 85 4.01 -9.03 -20.14
C LEU A 85 3.39 -7.84 -20.86
N PHE A 86 2.95 -6.82 -20.12
CA PHE A 86 2.29 -5.65 -20.70
C PHE A 86 3.26 -4.55 -21.18
N TYR A 87 4.51 -4.59 -20.72
CA TYR A 87 5.55 -3.62 -21.08
C TYR A 87 6.79 -4.30 -21.66
N LEU A 88 6.60 -5.34 -22.47
CA LEU A 88 7.66 -6.16 -23.05
C LEU A 88 8.69 -5.33 -23.83
N ASP A 89 8.26 -4.24 -24.46
CA ASP A 89 9.14 -3.37 -25.25
C ASP A 89 10.21 -2.67 -24.38
N LEU A 90 9.95 -2.43 -23.09
CA LEU A 90 10.94 -1.87 -22.17
C LEU A 90 12.08 -2.87 -21.85
N PHE A 91 11.87 -4.14 -22.15
CA PHE A 91 12.82 -5.23 -21.89
C PHE A 91 13.53 -5.70 -23.18
N ARG A 92 13.26 -5.06 -24.32
CA ARG A 92 13.92 -5.36 -25.58
C ARG A 92 15.20 -4.53 -25.75
N GLY A 93 16.26 -5.19 -26.15
CA GLY A 93 17.48 -4.53 -26.59
C GLY A 93 17.34 -3.90 -27.97
N SER A 94 18.33 -3.13 -28.37
CA SER A 94 18.39 -2.51 -29.73
C SER A 94 18.43 -3.53 -30.87
N ASP A 95 18.81 -4.77 -30.57
CA ASP A 95 18.82 -5.93 -31.48
C ASP A 95 17.49 -6.69 -31.54
N GLY A 96 16.47 -6.23 -30.81
CA GLY A 96 15.15 -6.88 -30.70
C GLY A 96 15.11 -8.07 -29.73
N SER A 97 16.23 -8.47 -29.14
CA SER A 97 16.28 -9.54 -28.16
C SER A 97 15.71 -9.11 -26.80
N ILE A 98 15.16 -10.05 -26.04
CA ILE A 98 14.67 -9.76 -24.68
C ILE A 98 15.82 -9.87 -23.69
N ASN A 99 16.03 -8.80 -22.93
CA ASN A 99 16.98 -8.80 -21.82
C ASN A 99 16.37 -9.50 -20.59
N TRP A 100 16.53 -10.82 -20.53
CA TRP A 100 15.98 -11.64 -19.44
C TRP A 100 16.52 -11.25 -18.06
N SER A 101 17.72 -10.69 -17.97
CA SER A 101 18.28 -10.26 -16.69
C SER A 101 17.52 -9.07 -16.08
N SER A 102 16.92 -8.23 -16.90
CA SER A 102 16.13 -7.09 -16.43
C SER A 102 14.68 -7.49 -16.05
N THR A 103 14.17 -8.60 -16.55
CA THR A 103 12.77 -9.00 -16.29
C THR A 103 12.51 -9.40 -14.83
N TYR A 104 13.50 -9.90 -14.09
CA TYR A 104 13.35 -10.29 -12.67
C TYR A 104 13.85 -9.24 -11.67
N ARG A 105 14.40 -8.13 -12.12
CA ARG A 105 14.90 -7.05 -11.26
C ARG A 105 13.76 -6.23 -10.68
N ILE A 106 13.19 -6.68 -9.57
CA ILE A 106 12.08 -5.98 -8.90
C ILE A 106 12.54 -4.70 -8.19
N TRP A 107 13.82 -4.60 -7.85
CA TRP A 107 14.42 -3.43 -7.18
C TRP A 107 14.58 -2.22 -8.10
N ASP A 108 14.54 -2.42 -9.42
CA ASP A 108 14.55 -1.33 -10.41
C ASP A 108 13.13 -0.76 -10.63
N GLY A 109 12.14 -1.22 -9.86
CA GLY A 109 10.74 -0.85 -10.02
C GLY A 109 10.00 -1.73 -11.02
N GLY A 110 8.83 -1.28 -11.49
CA GLY A 110 8.02 -2.01 -12.48
C GLY A 110 7.25 -3.19 -11.88
N LEU A 111 6.34 -2.87 -10.98
CA LEU A 111 5.35 -3.78 -10.41
C LEU A 111 3.94 -3.29 -10.77
N ALA A 112 3.13 -4.14 -11.38
CA ALA A 112 1.76 -3.79 -11.75
C ALA A 112 0.78 -4.30 -10.70
N ILE A 113 -0.01 -3.38 -10.14
CA ILE A 113 -0.98 -3.68 -9.08
C ILE A 113 -1.96 -4.80 -9.46
N TYR A 114 -2.44 -4.80 -10.71
CA TYR A 114 -3.38 -5.82 -11.18
C TYR A 114 -2.79 -7.24 -11.11
N GLY A 115 -1.52 -7.41 -11.50
CA GLY A 115 -0.85 -8.70 -11.40
C GLY A 115 -0.72 -9.17 -9.94
N GLY A 116 -0.42 -8.24 -9.04
CA GLY A 116 -0.37 -8.52 -7.59
C GLY A 116 -1.72 -8.96 -7.03
N VAL A 117 -2.79 -8.23 -7.37
CA VAL A 117 -4.15 -8.56 -6.92
C VAL A 117 -4.61 -9.91 -7.44
N ILE A 118 -4.44 -10.18 -8.74
CA ILE A 118 -4.84 -11.46 -9.35
C ILE A 118 -4.07 -12.63 -8.72
N ALA A 119 -2.75 -12.52 -8.61
CA ALA A 119 -1.92 -13.57 -8.03
C ALA A 119 -2.19 -13.76 -6.54
N GLY A 120 -2.40 -12.67 -5.79
CA GLY A 120 -2.74 -12.72 -4.37
C GLY A 120 -4.06 -13.41 -4.12
N PHE A 121 -5.10 -13.04 -4.87
CA PHE A 121 -6.41 -13.68 -4.79
C PHE A 121 -6.35 -15.17 -5.13
N LEU A 122 -5.69 -15.53 -6.23
CA LEU A 122 -5.51 -16.91 -6.65
C LEU A 122 -4.75 -17.72 -5.59
N THR A 123 -3.67 -17.16 -5.04
CA THR A 123 -2.88 -17.81 -3.99
C THR A 123 -3.70 -18.03 -2.73
N ALA A 124 -4.45 -17.03 -2.27
CA ALA A 124 -5.33 -17.15 -1.11
C ALA A 124 -6.42 -18.21 -1.33
N TYR A 125 -7.01 -18.26 -2.53
CA TYR A 125 -7.99 -19.27 -2.91
C TYR A 125 -7.39 -20.69 -2.89
N LEU A 126 -6.24 -20.90 -3.53
CA LEU A 126 -5.57 -22.20 -3.56
C LEU A 126 -5.11 -22.65 -2.17
N PHE A 127 -4.61 -21.72 -1.37
CA PHE A 127 -4.23 -21.96 0.03
C PHE A 127 -5.43 -22.41 0.84
N SER A 128 -6.56 -21.68 0.78
CA SER A 128 -7.76 -22.04 1.52
C SER A 128 -8.30 -23.42 1.14
N ARG A 129 -8.25 -23.78 -0.14
CA ARG A 129 -8.62 -25.12 -0.62
C ARG A 129 -7.71 -26.20 -0.07
N ARG A 130 -6.40 -25.98 -0.04
CA ARG A 130 -5.42 -26.96 0.51
C ARG A 130 -5.55 -27.13 2.02
N ARG A 131 -5.79 -26.04 2.75
CA ARG A 131 -5.96 -26.08 4.22
C ARG A 131 -7.37 -26.48 4.65
N LYS A 132 -8.30 -26.67 3.68
CA LYS A 132 -9.72 -27.00 3.93
C LYS A 132 -10.42 -25.98 4.83
N ILE A 133 -10.08 -24.69 4.67
CA ILE A 133 -10.71 -23.57 5.34
C ILE A 133 -11.62 -22.82 4.37
N SER A 134 -12.61 -22.09 4.88
CA SER A 134 -13.47 -21.26 4.04
C SER A 134 -12.68 -20.10 3.44
N PHE A 135 -12.63 -20.01 2.11
CA PHE A 135 -12.04 -18.87 1.42
C PHE A 135 -12.72 -17.54 1.78
N TRP A 136 -14.03 -17.54 1.88
CA TRP A 136 -14.80 -16.34 2.20
C TRP A 136 -14.55 -15.87 3.63
N ALA A 137 -14.45 -16.79 4.59
CA ALA A 137 -14.08 -16.47 5.96
C ALA A 137 -12.67 -15.87 6.04
N LEU A 138 -11.72 -16.43 5.27
CA LEU A 138 -10.36 -15.91 5.15
C LEU A 138 -10.36 -14.50 4.53
N ALA A 139 -11.11 -14.29 3.45
CA ALA A 139 -11.22 -13.01 2.79
C ALA A 139 -11.85 -11.93 3.69
N ASP A 140 -12.96 -12.26 4.38
CA ASP A 140 -13.64 -11.35 5.32
C ASP A 140 -12.74 -10.96 6.51
N CYS A 141 -11.88 -11.86 6.97
CA CYS A 141 -10.90 -11.56 8.00
C CYS A 141 -9.78 -10.68 7.45
N CYS A 142 -9.17 -11.05 6.31
CA CYS A 142 -8.01 -10.37 5.76
C CYS A 142 -8.32 -8.98 5.21
N VAL A 143 -9.54 -8.73 4.67
CA VAL A 143 -9.92 -7.42 4.15
C VAL A 143 -9.81 -6.32 5.20
N GLN A 144 -10.09 -6.63 6.47
CA GLN A 144 -9.96 -5.67 7.57
C GLN A 144 -8.49 -5.26 7.80
N GLY A 145 -7.58 -6.23 7.73
CA GLY A 145 -6.13 -5.96 7.78
C GLY A 145 -5.64 -5.16 6.58
N LEU A 146 -6.20 -5.39 5.39
CA LEU A 146 -5.91 -4.59 4.19
C LEU A 146 -6.31 -3.12 4.38
N PHE A 147 -7.48 -2.84 4.95
CA PHE A 147 -7.88 -1.46 5.27
C PHE A 147 -6.91 -0.78 6.22
N ILE A 148 -6.43 -1.49 7.26
CA ILE A 148 -5.41 -0.96 8.19
C ILE A 148 -4.11 -0.66 7.43
N GLY A 149 -3.63 -1.63 6.66
CA GLY A 149 -2.40 -1.48 5.87
C GLY A 149 -2.49 -0.32 4.87
N GLN A 150 -3.62 -0.17 4.17
CA GLN A 150 -3.84 0.93 3.23
C GLN A 150 -3.94 2.28 3.95
N ALA A 151 -4.72 2.37 5.05
CA ALA A 151 -4.87 3.62 5.80
C ALA A 151 -3.52 4.15 6.28
N ILE A 152 -2.67 3.26 6.82
CA ILE A 152 -1.33 3.62 7.30
C ILE A 152 -0.39 3.86 6.12
N GLY A 153 -0.44 3.01 5.08
CA GLY A 153 0.44 3.09 3.92
C GLY A 153 0.36 4.41 3.15
N ARG A 154 -0.83 5.05 3.12
CA ARG A 154 -1.00 6.37 2.50
C ARG A 154 -0.17 7.47 3.15
N TRP A 155 0.17 7.36 4.42
CA TRP A 155 1.11 8.27 5.07
C TRP A 155 2.54 8.10 4.55
N GLY A 156 2.89 6.93 4.02
CA GLY A 156 4.15 6.74 3.28
C GLY A 156 4.22 7.60 2.01
N ASN A 157 3.13 7.68 1.24
CA ASN A 157 3.05 8.58 0.08
C ASN A 157 3.21 10.05 0.48
N PHE A 158 2.62 10.47 1.62
CA PHE A 158 2.83 11.81 2.17
C PHE A 158 4.31 12.08 2.48
N MET A 159 5.01 11.13 3.12
CA MET A 159 6.44 11.27 3.40
C MET A 159 7.28 11.41 2.14
N ASN A 160 6.93 10.69 1.09
CA ASN A 160 7.63 10.75 -0.21
C ASN A 160 7.16 11.91 -1.10
N ARG A 161 6.12 12.66 -0.74
CA ARG A 161 5.46 13.71 -1.57
C ARG A 161 5.08 13.16 -2.94
N GLU A 162 4.47 12.01 -2.96
CA GLU A 162 4.02 11.32 -4.18
C GLU A 162 2.53 11.00 -4.11
N ALA A 163 1.95 10.60 -5.25
CA ALA A 163 0.54 10.22 -5.36
C ALA A 163 -0.43 11.28 -4.80
N PHE A 164 -0.08 12.55 -4.92
CA PHE A 164 -0.98 13.67 -4.64
C PHE A 164 -1.94 13.90 -5.81
N GLY A 165 -3.06 14.60 -5.54
CA GLY A 165 -4.09 14.85 -6.55
C GLY A 165 -3.80 16.03 -7.46
N ALA A 166 -4.80 16.40 -8.25
CA ALA A 166 -4.75 17.57 -9.12
C ALA A 166 -4.59 18.90 -8.33
N ALA A 167 -4.29 19.98 -9.04
CA ALA A 167 -4.25 21.31 -8.46
C ALA A 167 -5.61 21.69 -7.86
N THR A 168 -5.62 22.38 -6.71
CA THR A 168 -6.83 22.79 -6.02
C THR A 168 -6.65 24.06 -5.20
N GLU A 169 -7.73 24.80 -5.03
CA GLU A 169 -7.80 26.01 -4.19
C GLU A 169 -8.57 25.77 -2.87
N LEU A 170 -8.96 24.53 -2.59
CA LEU A 170 -9.74 24.21 -1.39
C LEU A 170 -9.01 24.61 -0.09
N PRO A 171 -9.77 24.93 0.98
CA PRO A 171 -9.17 25.38 2.25
C PRO A 171 -8.19 24.37 2.86
N TRP A 172 -8.37 23.08 2.62
CA TRP A 172 -7.50 22.02 3.12
C TRP A 172 -6.46 21.53 2.11
N ARG A 173 -6.15 22.35 1.07
CA ARG A 173 -5.10 22.02 0.09
C ARG A 173 -3.75 21.79 0.75
N MET A 174 -3.01 20.85 0.21
CA MET A 174 -1.63 20.60 0.58
C MET A 174 -0.71 21.40 -0.36
N ARG A 175 0.13 22.21 0.20
CA ARG A 175 1.12 23.00 -0.53
C ARG A 175 2.47 22.30 -0.47
N LEU A 176 2.99 21.97 -1.65
CA LEU A 176 4.32 21.36 -1.83
C LEU A 176 5.24 22.43 -2.42
N TRP A 177 6.30 22.75 -1.69
CA TRP A 177 7.31 23.69 -2.15
C TRP A 177 8.34 22.95 -3.02
N THR A 178 8.52 23.40 -4.25
CA THR A 178 9.48 22.82 -5.20
C THR A 178 10.79 23.61 -5.25
N SER A 179 10.76 24.85 -4.76
CA SER A 179 11.92 25.72 -4.55
C SER A 179 11.60 26.74 -3.45
N ALA A 180 12.54 27.61 -3.12
CA ALA A 180 12.31 28.69 -2.14
C ALA A 180 11.15 29.63 -2.51
N THR A 181 10.80 29.72 -3.78
CA THR A 181 9.76 30.66 -4.30
C THR A 181 8.65 30.00 -5.09
N THR A 182 8.79 28.70 -5.40
CA THR A 182 7.83 27.97 -6.24
C THR A 182 7.15 26.88 -5.47
N TYR A 183 5.84 26.80 -5.55
CA TYR A 183 5.03 25.76 -4.91
C TYR A 183 3.89 25.29 -5.82
N MET A 184 3.30 24.17 -5.47
CA MET A 184 2.06 23.67 -6.05
C MET A 184 1.05 23.38 -4.94
N ASP A 185 -0.19 23.80 -5.15
CA ASP A 185 -1.32 23.53 -4.27
C ASP A 185 -2.12 22.36 -4.84
N VAL A 186 -2.20 21.24 -4.11
CA VAL A 186 -2.75 19.99 -4.61
C VAL A 186 -3.72 19.35 -3.61
N HIS A 187 -4.59 18.47 -4.10
CA HIS A 187 -5.43 17.66 -3.23
C HIS A 187 -4.57 16.70 -2.39
N PRO A 188 -4.74 16.65 -1.05
CA PRO A 188 -4.06 15.71 -0.16
C PRO A 188 -4.72 14.32 -0.25
N THR A 189 -4.56 13.62 -1.38
CA THR A 189 -5.20 12.33 -1.65
C THR A 189 -4.81 11.26 -0.63
N PHE A 190 -3.59 11.32 -0.08
CA PHE A 190 -3.17 10.44 1.00
C PHE A 190 -4.14 10.50 2.20
N LEU A 191 -4.60 11.69 2.58
CA LEU A 191 -5.53 11.90 3.68
C LEU A 191 -6.93 11.38 3.34
N TYR A 192 -7.41 11.68 2.12
CA TYR A 192 -8.73 11.21 1.67
C TYR A 192 -8.81 9.69 1.68
N GLU A 193 -7.81 9.04 1.12
CA GLU A 193 -7.78 7.58 1.04
C GLU A 193 -7.53 6.95 2.41
N SER A 194 -6.70 7.56 3.27
CA SER A 194 -6.52 7.09 4.64
C SER A 194 -7.83 7.15 5.42
N LEU A 195 -8.54 8.28 5.39
CA LEU A 195 -9.84 8.45 6.06
C LEU A 195 -10.88 7.48 5.50
N TRP A 196 -10.93 7.31 4.17
CA TRP A 196 -11.86 6.38 3.54
C TRP A 196 -11.62 4.93 3.99
N ASN A 197 -10.36 4.52 4.06
CA ASN A 197 -10.00 3.20 4.57
C ASN A 197 -10.37 3.00 6.05
N VAL A 198 -10.17 4.03 6.89
CA VAL A 198 -10.59 3.98 8.30
C VAL A 198 -12.11 3.87 8.41
N ILE A 199 -12.87 4.67 7.66
CA ILE A 199 -14.33 4.59 7.62
C ILE A 199 -14.78 3.19 7.16
N GLY A 200 -14.18 2.66 6.10
CA GLY A 200 -14.46 1.32 5.60
C GLY A 200 -14.20 0.24 6.67
N LEU A 201 -13.07 0.33 7.38
CA LEU A 201 -12.74 -0.56 8.49
C LEU A 201 -13.79 -0.49 9.61
N LEU A 202 -14.18 0.71 10.02
CA LEU A 202 -15.17 0.90 11.08
C LEU A 202 -16.55 0.35 10.68
N LEU A 203 -16.97 0.58 9.44
CA LEU A 203 -18.22 0.01 8.90
C LEU A 203 -18.15 -1.52 8.88
N LEU A 204 -17.08 -2.12 8.39
CA LEU A 204 -16.92 -3.57 8.40
C LEU A 204 -16.92 -4.12 9.83
N TYR A 205 -16.18 -3.50 10.72
CA TYR A 205 -16.03 -4.00 12.09
C TYR A 205 -17.28 -3.85 12.93
N PHE A 206 -17.96 -2.69 12.89
CA PHE A 206 -19.10 -2.40 13.77
C PHE A 206 -20.45 -2.76 13.17
N VAL A 207 -20.60 -2.69 11.87
CA VAL A 207 -21.89 -2.92 11.20
C VAL A 207 -21.95 -4.31 10.59
N VAL A 208 -21.03 -4.62 9.66
CA VAL A 208 -21.10 -5.86 8.86
C VAL A 208 -20.80 -7.09 9.72
N SER A 209 -19.75 -7.05 10.55
CA SER A 209 -19.36 -8.20 11.39
C SER A 209 -20.39 -8.52 12.50
N ARG A 210 -21.17 -7.53 12.94
CA ARG A 210 -22.24 -7.75 13.89
C ARG A 210 -23.54 -8.23 13.25
N ALA A 211 -23.79 -7.85 11.99
CA ALA A 211 -24.98 -8.27 11.24
C ALA A 211 -24.88 -9.71 10.73
N ARG A 212 -23.67 -10.20 10.47
CA ARG A 212 -23.44 -11.60 10.08
C ARG A 212 -23.42 -12.49 11.30
N ARG A 213 -24.46 -13.33 11.45
CA ARG A 213 -24.35 -14.57 12.20
C ARG A 213 -23.62 -15.56 11.27
N PHE A 214 -22.41 -15.92 11.65
CA PHE A 214 -21.72 -17.05 11.01
C PHE A 214 -22.31 -18.33 11.63
N ASP A 215 -23.38 -18.82 11.01
CA ASP A 215 -23.95 -20.15 11.31
C ASP A 215 -23.11 -21.22 10.58
#